data_ae2b9958907068c954bd511b3b7b7f31
#
_entry.id   ae2b9958907068c954bd511b3b7b7f31
#
_cell.length_a   1.000
_cell.length_b   1.000
_cell.length_c   1.000
_cell.angle_alpha   90.00
_cell.angle_beta   90.00
_cell.angle_gamma   90.00
#
_symmetry.space_group_name_H-M   'P 1'
#
loop_
_entity.id
_entity.type
_entity.pdbx_description
1 polymer ?
#
loop_
_entity_poly.entity_id
_entity_poly.type
_entity_poly.pdbx_seq_one_letter_code
_entity_poly.pdbx_strand_id
1 'polypeptide(L)'
;MVILMTVAYMFSFIDRYILGLLIDPIKADLGLSDTQIGLLLGPAFAIFYATMGLPLGYLADRVKRVWIVAVGVFVWSLATVASGFAQKFSQLFIARMGVGVGEATLSPCAISMITDSFSKKDRGKPIGFYTMGMSLGAGFAGLSGAAVLILAESVNLVNLPIIGEISRWQLAFIIVGLPGILLAFLIAALKEPQRTSNKNQNAEEEIKITEALKFFIEKRSALGSFILPACVMTIIAYSHAWLAPMFERTWDMPTSTYAFINGLLLLVFGPLSNNSAGWLADRLVKQGKKDGGLRVVILGAFIFLPTAILAPLVPNPTLCFIMLSINTIGIAFTSSSALIALVRIVPSKIRGLSTAFYLMCISITGLLLGPTSVGLLNDFVFEADNVRYSMSTIPLIFGIPVLTMIPFMRRSYLKEIEKT
;
A
#
# COMPACT_ATOMS: atom_id res chain seq x y z
N MET A 1 15.62 -2.04 17.70
CA MET A 1 14.18 -1.80 17.54
C MET A 1 13.84 -1.25 16.14
N VAL A 2 14.29 -0.03 15.74
CA VAL A 2 13.90 0.57 14.44
C VAL A 2 14.16 -0.36 13.27
N ILE A 3 15.33 -0.98 13.19
CA ILE A 3 15.68 -1.95 12.11
C ILE A 3 14.66 -3.10 12.04
N LEU A 4 14.33 -3.73 13.18
CA LEU A 4 13.37 -4.84 13.19
C LEU A 4 11.96 -4.39 12.78
N MET A 5 11.53 -3.18 13.17
CA MET A 5 10.25 -2.62 12.71
C MET A 5 10.27 -2.34 11.20
N THR A 6 11.39 -1.85 10.67
CA THR A 6 11.56 -1.62 9.22
C THR A 6 11.54 -2.95 8.47
N VAL A 7 12.24 -3.97 8.96
CA VAL A 7 12.23 -5.32 8.38
C VAL A 7 10.81 -5.90 8.42
N ALA A 8 10.08 -5.78 9.53
CA ALA A 8 8.68 -6.21 9.62
C ALA A 8 7.81 -5.50 8.59
N TYR A 9 8.04 -4.19 8.36
CA TYR A 9 7.31 -3.43 7.35
C TYR A 9 7.63 -3.91 5.92
N MET A 10 8.89 -4.27 5.64
CA MET A 10 9.26 -4.88 4.36
C MET A 10 8.58 -6.24 4.16
N PHE A 11 8.55 -7.09 5.19
CA PHE A 11 7.88 -8.39 5.13
C PHE A 11 6.38 -8.26 4.84
N SER A 12 5.69 -7.26 5.41
CA SER A 12 4.28 -7.02 5.11
C SER A 12 4.04 -6.71 3.62
N PHE A 13 4.98 -6.06 2.94
CA PHE A 13 4.88 -5.86 1.49
C PHE A 13 5.13 -7.14 0.70
N ILE A 14 6.05 -8.00 1.15
CA ILE A 14 6.31 -9.31 0.51
C ILE A 14 5.03 -10.17 0.58
N ASP A 15 4.39 -10.24 1.74
CA ASP A 15 3.14 -10.99 1.95
C ASP A 15 1.97 -10.50 1.07
N ARG A 16 1.89 -9.19 0.86
CA ARG A 16 0.87 -8.62 -0.05
C ARG A 16 1.18 -8.89 -1.52
N TYR A 17 2.45 -8.77 -1.89
CA TYR A 17 2.90 -8.84 -3.27
C TYR A 17 2.85 -10.27 -3.82
N ILE A 18 3.17 -11.29 -2.99
CA ILE A 18 3.25 -12.68 -3.43
C ILE A 18 1.91 -13.18 -4.00
N LEU A 19 0.77 -12.80 -3.45
CA LEU A 19 -0.55 -13.20 -3.97
C LEU A 19 -0.75 -12.69 -5.40
N GLY A 20 -0.30 -11.46 -5.71
CA GLY A 20 -0.37 -10.90 -7.06
C GLY A 20 0.48 -11.65 -8.09
N LEU A 21 1.58 -12.28 -7.65
CA LEU A 21 2.42 -13.11 -8.50
C LEU A 21 1.85 -14.54 -8.73
N LEU A 22 0.92 -14.96 -7.87
CA LEU A 22 0.37 -16.32 -7.86
C LEU A 22 -1.07 -16.38 -8.41
N ILE A 23 -1.56 -15.31 -9.04
CA ILE A 23 -2.96 -15.20 -9.51
C ILE A 23 -3.32 -16.37 -10.43
N ASP A 24 -2.58 -16.59 -11.50
CA ASP A 24 -2.91 -17.60 -12.50
C ASP A 24 -2.79 -19.04 -11.97
N PRO A 25 -1.75 -19.43 -11.23
CA PRO A 25 -1.70 -20.75 -10.61
C PRO A 25 -2.83 -20.99 -9.58
N ILE A 26 -3.18 -19.99 -8.75
CA ILE A 26 -4.29 -20.11 -7.78
C ILE A 26 -5.62 -20.24 -8.50
N LYS A 27 -5.84 -19.43 -9.54
CA LYS A 27 -7.04 -19.45 -10.35
C LYS A 27 -7.24 -20.82 -11.03
N ALA A 28 -6.18 -21.37 -11.61
CA ALA A 28 -6.22 -22.66 -12.29
C ALA A 28 -6.49 -23.82 -11.31
N ASP A 29 -5.84 -23.81 -10.14
CA ASP A 29 -5.95 -24.91 -9.17
C ASP A 29 -7.28 -24.90 -8.40
N LEU A 30 -7.79 -23.73 -8.02
CA LEU A 30 -9.02 -23.58 -7.23
C LEU A 30 -10.26 -23.27 -8.08
N GLY A 31 -10.14 -23.15 -9.40
CA GLY A 31 -11.26 -22.85 -10.31
C GLY A 31 -11.91 -21.49 -10.05
N LEU A 32 -11.11 -20.45 -9.71
CA LEU A 32 -11.63 -19.14 -9.32
C LEU A 32 -11.85 -18.22 -10.53
N SER A 33 -12.82 -17.32 -10.41
CA SER A 33 -12.99 -16.20 -11.33
C SER A 33 -12.01 -15.05 -11.02
N ASP A 34 -11.78 -14.14 -11.97
CA ASP A 34 -10.93 -12.96 -11.76
C ASP A 34 -11.55 -12.01 -10.73
N THR A 35 -12.89 -11.95 -10.63
CA THR A 35 -13.58 -11.22 -9.55
C THR A 35 -13.23 -11.79 -8.17
N GLN A 36 -13.25 -13.11 -8.01
CA GLN A 36 -12.86 -13.77 -6.75
C GLN A 36 -11.40 -13.48 -6.40
N ILE A 37 -10.51 -13.53 -7.36
CA ILE A 37 -9.10 -13.11 -7.17
C ILE A 37 -9.03 -11.63 -6.74
N GLY A 38 -9.76 -10.73 -7.39
CA GLY A 38 -9.83 -9.33 -7.01
C GLY A 38 -10.30 -9.11 -5.58
N LEU A 39 -11.28 -9.91 -5.11
CA LEU A 39 -11.75 -9.90 -3.71
C LEU A 39 -10.67 -10.37 -2.72
N LEU A 40 -9.84 -11.35 -3.09
CA LEU A 40 -8.72 -11.82 -2.26
C LEU A 40 -7.59 -10.78 -2.17
N LEU A 41 -7.27 -10.10 -3.27
CA LEU A 41 -6.24 -9.08 -3.34
C LEU A 41 -6.60 -7.79 -2.59
N GLY A 42 -7.88 -7.43 -2.59
CA GLY A 42 -8.39 -6.19 -2.06
C GLY A 42 -9.24 -6.36 -0.80
N PRO A 43 -10.56 -6.56 -0.91
CA PRO A 43 -11.51 -6.54 0.21
C PRO A 43 -11.18 -7.49 1.36
N ALA A 44 -10.73 -8.71 1.08
CA ALA A 44 -10.39 -9.71 2.09
C ALA A 44 -9.34 -9.19 3.10
N PHE A 45 -8.38 -8.43 2.61
CA PHE A 45 -7.36 -7.79 3.42
C PHE A 45 -7.82 -6.42 3.95
N ALA A 46 -8.32 -5.55 3.06
CA ALA A 46 -8.53 -4.14 3.32
C ALA A 46 -9.54 -3.84 4.42
N ILE A 47 -10.66 -4.57 4.44
CA ILE A 47 -11.74 -4.36 5.41
C ILE A 47 -11.20 -4.59 6.82
N PHE A 48 -10.47 -5.67 7.03
CA PHE A 48 -9.95 -6.04 8.35
C PHE A 48 -8.74 -5.19 8.75
N TYR A 49 -7.86 -4.86 7.82
CA TYR A 49 -6.77 -3.92 8.05
C TYR A 49 -7.28 -2.54 8.51
N ALA A 50 -8.31 -2.01 7.85
CA ALA A 50 -8.87 -0.70 8.17
C ALA A 50 -9.69 -0.69 9.46
N THR A 51 -10.55 -1.69 9.67
CA THR A 51 -11.41 -1.77 10.85
C THR A 51 -10.65 -2.06 12.13
N MET A 52 -9.60 -2.88 12.05
CA MET A 52 -8.76 -3.22 13.21
C MET A 52 -7.79 -2.11 13.60
N GLY A 53 -7.49 -1.16 12.73
CA GLY A 53 -6.60 -0.05 13.04
C GLY A 53 -7.00 0.77 14.26
N LEU A 54 -8.29 1.05 14.45
CA LEU A 54 -8.80 1.80 15.61
C LEU A 54 -8.75 0.98 16.92
N PRO A 55 -9.30 -0.25 17.00
CA PRO A 55 -9.19 -1.08 18.21
C PRO A 55 -7.74 -1.37 18.61
N LEU A 56 -6.87 -1.64 17.65
CA LEU A 56 -5.47 -1.93 17.91
C LEU A 56 -4.68 -0.69 18.33
N GLY A 57 -5.01 0.49 17.78
CA GLY A 57 -4.49 1.76 18.26
C GLY A 57 -4.85 2.01 19.73
N TYR A 58 -6.12 1.81 20.11
CA TYR A 58 -6.56 1.90 21.50
C TYR A 58 -5.87 0.89 22.44
N LEU A 59 -5.64 -0.35 21.95
CA LEU A 59 -4.91 -1.37 22.70
C LEU A 59 -3.43 -0.98 22.86
N ALA A 60 -2.82 -0.36 21.84
CA ALA A 60 -1.44 0.12 21.87
C ALA A 60 -1.18 1.14 22.99
N ASP A 61 -2.20 1.90 23.39
CA ASP A 61 -2.08 2.86 24.50
C ASP A 61 -2.08 2.18 25.90
N ARG A 62 -2.57 0.95 26.02
CA ARG A 62 -2.80 0.25 27.29
C ARG A 62 -1.88 -0.93 27.54
N VAL A 63 -1.47 -1.63 26.49
CA VAL A 63 -0.63 -2.84 26.56
C VAL A 63 0.78 -2.53 26.05
N LYS A 64 1.75 -3.39 26.32
CA LYS A 64 3.09 -3.29 25.76
C LYS A 64 3.04 -3.41 24.23
N ARG A 65 3.46 -2.37 23.51
CA ARG A 65 3.40 -2.28 22.04
C ARG A 65 4.26 -3.34 21.36
N VAL A 66 5.38 -3.70 21.98
CA VAL A 66 6.25 -4.78 21.51
C VAL A 66 5.46 -6.09 21.37
N TRP A 67 4.63 -6.43 22.36
CA TRP A 67 3.81 -7.64 22.31
C TRP A 67 2.68 -7.56 21.27
N ILE A 68 2.07 -6.37 21.11
CA ILE A 68 1.04 -6.17 20.07
C ILE A 68 1.64 -6.41 18.69
N VAL A 69 2.83 -5.84 18.42
CA VAL A 69 3.52 -6.06 17.14
C VAL A 69 3.96 -7.50 16.98
N ALA A 70 4.56 -8.11 18.00
CA ALA A 70 5.02 -9.50 17.93
C ALA A 70 3.87 -10.48 17.63
N VAL A 71 2.74 -10.34 18.34
CA VAL A 71 1.53 -11.14 18.10
C VAL A 71 0.96 -10.83 16.71
N GLY A 72 0.91 -9.56 16.30
CA GLY A 72 0.47 -9.18 14.98
C GLY A 72 1.31 -9.82 13.86
N VAL A 73 2.65 -9.71 13.97
CA VAL A 73 3.59 -10.35 13.03
C VAL A 73 3.41 -11.86 13.00
N PHE A 74 3.26 -12.49 14.16
CA PHE A 74 3.00 -13.93 14.26
C PHE A 74 1.69 -14.32 13.57
N VAL A 75 0.60 -13.58 13.85
CA VAL A 75 -0.74 -13.86 13.29
C VAL A 75 -0.74 -13.72 11.77
N TRP A 76 -0.20 -12.63 11.22
CA TRP A 76 -0.19 -12.49 9.77
C TRP A 76 0.71 -13.51 9.10
N SER A 77 1.87 -13.81 9.68
CA SER A 77 2.80 -14.82 9.11
C SER A 77 2.20 -16.21 9.15
N LEU A 78 1.52 -16.56 10.26
CA LEU A 78 0.78 -17.82 10.36
C LEU A 78 -0.38 -17.88 9.34
N ALA A 79 -1.10 -16.78 9.14
CA ALA A 79 -2.15 -16.68 8.14
C ALA A 79 -1.61 -16.81 6.71
N THR A 80 -0.40 -16.24 6.44
CA THR A 80 0.30 -16.43 5.16
C THR A 80 0.68 -17.90 4.96
N VAL A 81 1.25 -18.56 5.96
CA VAL A 81 1.51 -20.01 5.92
C VAL A 81 0.23 -20.81 5.72
N ALA A 82 -0.86 -20.46 6.43
CA ALA A 82 -2.16 -21.10 6.29
C ALA A 82 -2.76 -20.92 4.87
N SER A 83 -2.45 -19.82 4.17
CA SER A 83 -2.80 -19.65 2.76
C SER A 83 -2.22 -20.76 1.88
N GLY A 84 -1.03 -21.28 2.23
CA GLY A 84 -0.40 -22.40 1.53
C GLY A 84 -1.07 -23.76 1.74
N PHE A 85 -2.06 -23.85 2.62
CA PHE A 85 -2.88 -25.06 2.83
C PHE A 85 -4.32 -24.89 2.35
N ALA A 86 -4.65 -23.77 1.72
CA ALA A 86 -5.99 -23.51 1.23
C ALA A 86 -6.32 -24.39 0.01
N GLN A 87 -7.51 -25.01 0.05
CA GLN A 87 -8.06 -25.85 -1.01
C GLN A 87 -9.31 -25.23 -1.65
N LYS A 88 -9.77 -24.11 -1.17
CA LYS A 88 -10.93 -23.38 -1.68
C LYS A 88 -10.88 -21.89 -1.36
N PHE A 89 -11.64 -21.11 -2.12
CA PHE A 89 -11.74 -19.65 -1.97
C PHE A 89 -11.94 -19.19 -0.54
N SER A 90 -12.89 -19.78 0.20
CA SER A 90 -13.22 -19.34 1.57
C SER A 90 -12.05 -19.47 2.56
N GLN A 91 -11.23 -20.51 2.43
CA GLN A 91 -10.06 -20.71 3.29
C GLN A 91 -9.00 -19.64 2.99
N LEU A 92 -8.73 -19.39 1.71
CA LEU A 92 -7.79 -18.35 1.31
C LEU A 92 -8.30 -16.95 1.71
N PHE A 93 -9.61 -16.70 1.59
CA PHE A 93 -10.24 -15.46 2.01
C PHE A 93 -10.07 -15.22 3.52
N ILE A 94 -10.36 -16.22 4.36
CA ILE A 94 -10.18 -16.14 5.82
C ILE A 94 -8.70 -15.93 6.18
N ALA A 95 -7.79 -16.61 5.51
CA ALA A 95 -6.36 -16.39 5.73
C ALA A 95 -5.95 -14.95 5.40
N ARG A 96 -6.46 -14.37 4.29
CA ARG A 96 -6.24 -12.96 3.92
C ARG A 96 -6.80 -11.98 4.95
N MET A 97 -7.97 -12.29 5.56
CA MET A 97 -8.49 -11.53 6.70
C MET A 97 -7.50 -11.54 7.88
N GLY A 98 -6.95 -12.71 8.21
CA GLY A 98 -5.94 -12.87 9.26
C GLY A 98 -4.68 -12.04 9.01
N VAL A 99 -4.22 -12.00 7.75
CA VAL A 99 -3.11 -11.12 7.34
C VAL A 99 -3.46 -9.66 7.61
N GLY A 100 -4.66 -9.20 7.19
CA GLY A 100 -5.11 -7.82 7.39
C GLY A 100 -5.18 -7.42 8.86
N VAL A 101 -5.72 -8.27 9.73
CA VAL A 101 -5.77 -8.05 11.19
C VAL A 101 -4.37 -7.94 11.78
N GLY A 102 -3.48 -8.88 11.44
CA GLY A 102 -2.12 -8.90 11.96
C GLY A 102 -1.32 -7.66 11.57
N GLU A 103 -1.34 -7.29 10.28
CA GLU A 103 -0.59 -6.15 9.76
C GLU A 103 -1.08 -4.80 10.29
N ALA A 104 -2.35 -4.68 10.68
CA ALA A 104 -2.90 -3.45 11.25
C ALA A 104 -2.21 -3.04 12.57
N THR A 105 -1.53 -3.95 13.26
CA THR A 105 -0.81 -3.69 14.51
C THR A 105 0.48 -2.89 14.30
N LEU A 106 1.14 -3.04 13.15
CA LEU A 106 2.54 -2.66 12.98
C LEU A 106 2.76 -1.15 13.00
N SER A 107 2.17 -0.40 12.07
CA SER A 107 2.51 1.01 11.89
C SER A 107 2.16 1.90 13.07
N PRO A 108 0.98 1.78 13.73
CA PRO A 108 0.66 2.58 14.90
C PRO A 108 1.66 2.34 16.04
N CYS A 109 1.96 1.07 16.34
CA CYS A 109 2.88 0.71 17.41
C CYS A 109 4.32 1.09 17.11
N ALA A 110 4.80 0.86 15.87
CA ALA A 110 6.16 1.18 15.46
C ALA A 110 6.43 2.68 15.56
N ILE A 111 5.55 3.52 15.00
CA ILE A 111 5.70 4.98 15.08
C ILE A 111 5.64 5.47 16.52
N SER A 112 4.75 4.94 17.33
CA SER A 112 4.64 5.27 18.76
C SER A 112 5.93 4.91 19.51
N MET A 113 6.45 3.69 19.35
CA MET A 113 7.70 3.25 19.99
C MET A 113 8.91 4.08 19.54
N ILE A 114 9.03 4.41 18.25
CA ILE A 114 10.10 5.27 17.72
C ILE A 114 10.00 6.65 18.35
N THR A 115 8.77 7.19 18.44
CA THR A 115 8.52 8.52 19.00
C THR A 115 8.94 8.61 20.48
N ASP A 116 8.74 7.55 21.24
CA ASP A 116 9.14 7.49 22.66
C ASP A 116 10.64 7.23 22.86
N SER A 117 11.30 6.62 21.87
CA SER A 117 12.73 6.27 21.97
C SER A 117 13.69 7.39 21.59
N PHE A 118 13.20 8.41 20.88
CA PHE A 118 14.06 9.50 20.37
C PHE A 118 13.51 10.86 20.78
N SER A 119 14.43 11.84 21.01
CA SER A 119 14.06 13.22 21.34
C SER A 119 13.28 13.88 20.20
N LYS A 120 12.47 14.92 20.50
CA LYS A 120 11.70 15.65 19.47
C LYS A 120 12.56 16.15 18.30
N LYS A 121 13.85 16.47 18.55
CA LYS A 121 14.78 16.96 17.52
C LYS A 121 15.34 15.82 16.65
N ASP A 122 15.43 14.60 17.17
CA ASP A 122 16.11 13.47 16.54
C ASP A 122 15.16 12.43 15.91
N ARG A 123 13.86 12.57 16.10
CA ARG A 123 12.82 11.61 15.62
C ARG A 123 12.74 11.48 14.10
N GLY A 124 13.10 12.52 13.37
CA GLY A 124 12.94 12.57 11.92
C GLY A 124 13.69 11.44 11.19
N LYS A 125 14.94 11.21 11.56
CA LYS A 125 15.77 10.17 10.92
C LYS A 125 15.25 8.75 11.16
N PRO A 126 14.95 8.30 12.41
CA PRO A 126 14.38 6.97 12.66
C PRO A 126 13.01 6.74 12.02
N ILE A 127 12.12 7.74 12.01
CA ILE A 127 10.83 7.66 11.34
C ILE A 127 11.03 7.55 9.82
N GLY A 128 11.93 8.38 9.25
CA GLY A 128 12.30 8.31 7.84
C GLY A 128 12.86 6.94 7.45
N PHE A 129 13.73 6.35 8.29
CA PHE A 129 14.26 5.01 8.09
C PHE A 129 13.16 3.94 8.12
N TYR A 130 12.23 4.02 9.08
CA TYR A 130 11.09 3.12 9.16
C TYR A 130 10.18 3.23 7.91
N THR A 131 9.84 4.47 7.51
CA THR A 131 8.96 4.69 6.36
C THR A 131 9.61 4.35 5.02
N MET A 132 10.95 4.41 4.93
CA MET A 132 11.69 3.91 3.78
C MET A 132 11.46 2.41 3.55
N GLY A 133 11.14 1.65 4.61
CA GLY A 133 10.77 0.23 4.53
C GLY A 133 9.59 -0.04 3.58
N MET A 134 8.69 0.93 3.38
CA MET A 134 7.61 0.82 2.39
C MET A 134 8.14 0.79 0.95
N SER A 135 8.98 1.74 0.57
CA SER A 135 9.53 1.82 -0.79
C SER A 135 10.50 0.68 -1.09
N LEU A 136 11.37 0.35 -0.12
CA LEU A 136 12.28 -0.79 -0.25
C LEU A 136 11.50 -2.11 -0.25
N GLY A 137 10.48 -2.23 0.61
CA GLY A 137 9.65 -3.42 0.73
C GLY A 137 8.97 -3.80 -0.57
N ALA A 138 8.43 -2.84 -1.31
CA ALA A 138 7.80 -3.10 -2.61
C ALA A 138 8.81 -3.64 -3.64
N GLY A 139 10.02 -3.07 -3.72
CA GLY A 139 11.07 -3.57 -4.62
C GLY A 139 11.63 -4.93 -4.20
N PHE A 140 11.92 -5.10 -2.90
CA PHE A 140 12.36 -6.39 -2.36
C PHE A 140 11.28 -7.47 -2.46
N ALA A 141 9.99 -7.11 -2.40
CA ALA A 141 8.90 -8.04 -2.62
C ALA A 141 8.92 -8.63 -4.04
N GLY A 142 9.22 -7.82 -5.05
CA GLY A 142 9.42 -8.30 -6.41
C GLY A 142 10.60 -9.27 -6.52
N LEU A 143 11.77 -8.89 -5.98
CA LEU A 143 12.97 -9.73 -6.04
C LEU A 143 12.81 -11.04 -5.25
N SER A 144 12.28 -10.97 -4.01
CA SER A 144 12.05 -12.17 -3.20
C SER A 144 10.95 -13.04 -3.79
N GLY A 145 9.89 -12.43 -4.35
CA GLY A 145 8.84 -13.15 -5.05
C GLY A 145 9.39 -13.92 -6.26
N ALA A 146 10.23 -13.30 -7.08
CA ALA A 146 10.91 -13.98 -8.18
C ALA A 146 11.75 -15.17 -7.68
N ALA A 147 12.55 -14.96 -6.62
CA ALA A 147 13.35 -16.03 -6.04
C ALA A 147 12.50 -17.18 -5.49
N VAL A 148 11.41 -16.88 -4.82
CA VAL A 148 10.45 -17.86 -4.27
C VAL A 148 9.81 -18.67 -5.40
N LEU A 149 9.40 -18.02 -6.50
CA LEU A 149 8.84 -18.71 -7.66
C LEU A 149 9.85 -19.69 -8.29
N ILE A 150 11.09 -19.24 -8.50
CA ILE A 150 12.17 -20.09 -9.02
C ILE A 150 12.45 -21.28 -8.09
N LEU A 151 12.49 -21.03 -6.78
CA LEU A 151 12.67 -22.11 -5.79
C LEU A 151 11.49 -23.10 -5.80
N ALA A 152 10.26 -22.60 -5.86
CA ALA A 152 9.08 -23.46 -5.93
C ALA A 152 9.01 -24.29 -7.21
N GLU A 153 9.54 -23.77 -8.34
CA GLU A 153 9.67 -24.50 -9.59
C GLU A 153 10.75 -25.61 -9.53
N SER A 154 11.82 -25.39 -8.77
CA SER A 154 12.95 -26.35 -8.65
C SER A 154 12.64 -27.53 -7.75
N VAL A 155 11.62 -27.44 -6.90
CA VAL A 155 11.20 -28.52 -6.00
C VAL A 155 10.20 -29.40 -6.71
N ASN A 156 10.48 -30.72 -6.78
CA ASN A 156 9.49 -31.71 -7.19
C ASN A 156 8.30 -31.64 -6.22
N LEU A 157 7.08 -31.83 -6.73
CA LEU A 157 5.84 -31.83 -5.93
C LEU A 157 6.04 -32.65 -4.65
N VAL A 158 5.95 -32.01 -3.49
CA VAL A 158 6.22 -32.65 -2.21
C VAL A 158 4.92 -33.31 -1.75
N ASN A 159 4.92 -34.63 -1.78
CA ASN A 159 3.88 -35.41 -1.12
C ASN A 159 4.13 -35.38 0.39
N LEU A 160 3.40 -34.54 1.10
CA LEU A 160 3.42 -34.55 2.56
C LEU A 160 2.51 -35.69 3.08
N PRO A 161 3.00 -36.53 4.03
CA PRO A 161 2.29 -37.74 4.48
C PRO A 161 0.87 -37.52 5.03
N ILE A 162 0.53 -36.30 5.42
CA ILE A 162 -0.78 -35.94 6.06
C ILE A 162 -1.61 -35.03 5.17
N ILE A 163 -1.00 -34.25 4.24
CA ILE A 163 -1.64 -33.16 3.52
C ILE A 163 -1.80 -33.50 2.02
N GLY A 164 -1.10 -34.52 1.52
CA GLY A 164 -1.09 -34.86 0.09
C GLY A 164 -0.09 -34.05 -0.72
N GLU A 165 -0.34 -33.94 -2.02
CA GLU A 165 0.48 -33.14 -2.93
C GLU A 165 0.23 -31.64 -2.70
N ILE A 166 1.32 -30.88 -2.49
CA ILE A 166 1.29 -29.43 -2.34
C ILE A 166 1.61 -28.78 -3.69
N SER A 167 0.73 -27.93 -4.18
CA SER A 167 0.93 -27.13 -5.38
C SER A 167 2.05 -26.09 -5.17
N ARG A 168 2.73 -25.70 -6.27
CA ARG A 168 3.84 -24.73 -6.22
C ARG A 168 3.45 -23.40 -5.61
N TRP A 169 2.24 -22.90 -5.88
CA TRP A 169 1.76 -21.66 -5.30
C TRP A 169 1.53 -21.77 -3.77
N GLN A 170 1.10 -22.94 -3.29
CA GLN A 170 0.96 -23.24 -1.86
C GLN A 170 2.32 -23.21 -1.16
N LEU A 171 3.32 -23.84 -1.78
CA LEU A 171 4.70 -23.83 -1.27
C LEU A 171 5.26 -22.40 -1.20
N ALA A 172 4.96 -21.53 -2.17
CA ALA A 172 5.39 -20.14 -2.16
C ALA A 172 4.87 -19.37 -0.94
N PHE A 173 3.59 -19.56 -0.56
CA PHE A 173 3.04 -18.96 0.67
C PHE A 173 3.73 -19.47 1.93
N ILE A 174 4.04 -20.76 2.00
CA ILE A 174 4.74 -21.36 3.16
C ILE A 174 6.15 -20.74 3.28
N ILE A 175 6.90 -20.68 2.17
CA ILE A 175 8.25 -20.11 2.14
C ILE A 175 8.25 -18.64 2.57
N VAL A 176 7.27 -17.86 2.15
CA VAL A 176 7.17 -16.42 2.49
C VAL A 176 6.75 -16.23 3.94
N GLY A 177 5.80 -17.02 4.44
CA GLY A 177 5.26 -16.83 5.80
C GLY A 177 6.20 -17.29 6.92
N LEU A 178 6.98 -18.35 6.72
CA LEU A 178 7.84 -18.92 7.76
C LEU A 178 8.87 -17.94 8.36
N PRO A 179 9.63 -17.15 7.57
CA PRO A 179 10.58 -16.20 8.13
C PRO A 179 9.93 -15.12 9.00
N GLY A 180 8.68 -14.75 8.73
CA GLY A 180 7.94 -13.80 9.53
C GLY A 180 7.62 -14.34 10.94
N ILE A 181 7.42 -15.66 11.10
CA ILE A 181 7.25 -16.28 12.41
C ILE A 181 8.52 -16.10 13.26
N LEU A 182 9.70 -16.32 12.65
CA LEU A 182 10.98 -16.07 13.33
C LEU A 182 11.13 -14.60 13.73
N LEU A 183 10.75 -13.69 12.83
CA LEU A 183 10.79 -12.26 13.07
C LEU A 183 9.87 -11.86 14.25
N ALA A 184 8.71 -12.51 14.41
CA ALA A 184 7.83 -12.28 15.56
C ALA A 184 8.51 -12.58 16.90
N PHE A 185 9.25 -13.69 16.99
CA PHE A 185 10.02 -14.03 18.19
C PHE A 185 11.16 -13.01 18.44
N LEU A 186 11.86 -12.57 17.39
CA LEU A 186 12.89 -11.54 17.54
C LEU A 186 12.31 -10.22 18.03
N ILE A 187 11.11 -9.86 17.57
CA ILE A 187 10.40 -8.66 18.05
C ILE A 187 9.96 -8.84 19.50
N ALA A 188 9.41 -10.00 19.88
CA ALA A 188 9.00 -10.28 21.25
C ALA A 188 10.15 -10.16 22.27
N ALA A 189 11.39 -10.42 21.85
CA ALA A 189 12.58 -10.27 22.66
C ALA A 189 13.02 -8.81 22.87
N LEU A 190 12.43 -7.83 22.16
CA LEU A 190 12.77 -6.42 22.33
C LEU A 190 12.29 -5.88 23.67
N LYS A 191 13.08 -4.95 24.21
CA LYS A 191 12.68 -4.19 25.39
C LYS A 191 11.68 -3.10 25.01
N GLU A 192 10.55 -3.03 25.71
CA GLU A 192 9.54 -1.96 25.54
C GLU A 192 10.16 -0.59 25.86
N PRO A 193 10.10 0.40 24.96
CA PRO A 193 10.53 1.75 25.29
C PRO A 193 9.63 2.36 26.36
N GLN A 194 10.25 3.12 27.28
CA GLN A 194 9.48 3.85 28.27
C GLN A 194 8.57 4.89 27.59
N ARG A 195 7.29 4.92 27.99
CA ARG A 195 6.35 5.90 27.48
C ARG A 195 6.73 7.28 27.99
N THR A 196 7.04 8.18 27.08
CA THR A 196 7.33 9.58 27.38
C THR A 196 6.05 10.43 27.55
N SER A 197 4.90 9.77 27.78
CA SER A 197 3.63 10.44 28.01
C SER A 197 3.75 11.38 29.20
N ASN A 198 3.88 12.68 28.95
CA ASN A 198 3.68 13.71 29.93
C ASN A 198 2.24 13.56 30.47
N LYS A 199 2.08 13.16 31.73
CA LYS A 199 0.82 13.18 32.46
C LYS A 199 0.13 14.57 32.45
N ASN A 200 0.82 15.60 31.99
CA ASN A 200 0.33 16.98 31.87
C ASN A 200 -0.31 17.32 30.53
N GLN A 201 -0.35 16.40 29.57
CA GLN A 201 -1.10 16.62 28.30
C GLN A 201 -2.58 16.26 28.39
N ASN A 202 -3.07 15.84 29.56
CA ASN A 202 -4.52 15.67 29.81
C ASN A 202 -5.32 16.99 29.89
N ALA A 203 -4.66 18.14 29.61
CA ALA A 203 -5.31 19.44 29.51
C ALA A 203 -5.37 20.02 28.09
N GLU A 204 -4.80 19.32 27.06
CA GLU A 204 -5.16 19.65 25.68
C GLU A 204 -6.58 19.11 25.47
N GLU A 205 -7.54 20.03 25.27
CA GLU A 205 -8.95 19.76 24.98
C GLU A 205 -9.07 18.51 24.10
N GLU A 206 -9.88 17.51 24.56
CA GLU A 206 -10.20 16.31 23.77
C GLU A 206 -10.57 16.76 22.36
N ILE A 207 -9.70 16.42 21.38
CA ILE A 207 -9.96 16.75 19.98
C ILE A 207 -11.19 15.95 19.58
N LYS A 208 -12.33 16.64 19.50
CA LYS A 208 -13.58 15.98 19.13
C LYS A 208 -13.49 15.57 17.68
N ILE A 209 -13.63 14.26 17.41
CA ILE A 209 -13.72 13.70 16.05
C ILE A 209 -14.70 14.51 15.20
N THR A 210 -15.76 15.02 15.84
CA THR A 210 -16.77 15.91 15.24
C THR A 210 -16.17 17.20 14.65
N GLU A 211 -15.15 17.80 15.27
CA GLU A 211 -14.49 19.01 14.76
C GLU A 211 -13.72 18.73 13.46
N ALA A 212 -13.00 17.61 13.42
CA ALA A 212 -12.30 17.21 12.20
C ALA A 212 -13.28 16.86 11.08
N LEU A 213 -14.34 16.11 11.36
CA LEU A 213 -15.38 15.79 10.38
C LEU A 213 -16.06 17.05 9.85
N LYS A 214 -16.41 17.99 10.74
CA LYS A 214 -16.97 19.28 10.33
C LYS A 214 -16.02 20.03 9.40
N PHE A 215 -14.74 20.11 9.75
CA PHE A 215 -13.73 20.72 8.91
C PHE A 215 -13.65 20.05 7.52
N PHE A 216 -13.70 18.71 7.45
CA PHE A 216 -13.69 17.99 6.18
C PHE A 216 -14.92 18.28 5.33
N ILE A 217 -16.09 18.37 5.94
CA ILE A 217 -17.34 18.69 5.22
C ILE A 217 -17.32 20.14 4.73
N GLU A 218 -16.93 21.09 5.58
CA GLU A 218 -16.89 22.53 5.22
C GLU A 218 -15.83 22.83 4.15
N LYS A 219 -14.67 22.15 4.20
CA LYS A 219 -13.55 22.36 3.27
C LYS A 219 -13.47 21.30 2.18
N ARG A 220 -14.54 20.53 1.94
CA ARG A 220 -14.54 19.40 0.99
C ARG A 220 -14.00 19.74 -0.40
N SER A 221 -14.27 20.95 -0.91
CA SER A 221 -13.77 21.37 -2.23
C SER A 221 -12.25 21.61 -2.23
N ALA A 222 -11.71 22.24 -1.18
CA ALA A 222 -10.26 22.45 -1.06
C ALA A 222 -9.52 21.14 -0.81
N LEU A 223 -10.03 20.31 0.10
CA LEU A 223 -9.46 18.99 0.43
C LEU A 223 -9.54 18.04 -0.77
N GLY A 224 -10.63 18.04 -1.53
CA GLY A 224 -10.83 17.22 -2.71
C GLY A 224 -9.75 17.44 -3.77
N SER A 225 -9.15 18.64 -3.84
CA SER A 225 -8.13 18.98 -4.85
C SER A 225 -6.87 18.08 -4.82
N PHE A 226 -6.58 17.46 -3.69
CA PHE A 226 -5.46 16.53 -3.53
C PHE A 226 -5.89 15.14 -3.01
N ILE A 227 -6.99 15.04 -2.26
CA ILE A 227 -7.50 13.73 -1.79
C ILE A 227 -8.01 12.89 -2.95
N LEU A 228 -8.80 13.45 -3.88
CA LEU A 228 -9.33 12.69 -5.01
C LEU A 228 -8.24 12.20 -5.96
N PRO A 229 -7.27 13.02 -6.40
CA PRO A 229 -6.12 12.51 -7.14
C PRO A 229 -5.35 11.42 -6.40
N ALA A 230 -5.19 11.53 -5.07
CA ALA A 230 -4.53 10.52 -4.26
C ALA A 230 -5.34 9.22 -4.16
N CYS A 231 -6.67 9.28 -4.07
CA CYS A 231 -7.54 8.10 -4.12
C CYS A 231 -7.43 7.40 -5.48
N VAL A 232 -7.50 8.15 -6.59
CA VAL A 232 -7.33 7.57 -7.93
C VAL A 232 -5.95 6.94 -8.09
N MET A 233 -4.91 7.64 -7.63
CA MET A 233 -3.55 7.11 -7.65
C MET A 233 -3.45 5.78 -6.89
N THR A 234 -4.09 5.66 -5.70
CA THR A 234 -4.06 4.40 -4.94
C THR A 234 -4.88 3.30 -5.60
N ILE A 235 -6.02 3.61 -6.24
CA ILE A 235 -6.78 2.64 -7.05
C ILE A 235 -5.88 2.05 -8.14
N ILE A 236 -5.17 2.90 -8.89
CA ILE A 236 -4.25 2.48 -9.95
C ILE A 236 -3.06 1.69 -9.37
N ALA A 237 -2.44 2.18 -8.30
CA ALA A 237 -1.31 1.51 -7.67
C ALA A 237 -1.65 0.11 -7.16
N TYR A 238 -2.84 -0.10 -6.59
CA TYR A 238 -3.28 -1.42 -6.15
C TYR A 238 -3.80 -2.30 -7.29
N SER A 239 -4.29 -1.73 -8.40
CA SER A 239 -4.59 -2.51 -9.61
C SER A 239 -3.34 -3.13 -10.23
N HIS A 240 -2.15 -2.60 -9.93
CA HIS A 240 -0.87 -3.17 -10.35
C HIS A 240 -0.61 -4.60 -9.82
N ALA A 241 -1.41 -5.10 -8.87
CA ALA A 241 -1.40 -6.52 -8.51
C ALA A 241 -1.73 -7.45 -9.70
N TRP A 242 -2.39 -6.92 -10.73
CA TRP A 242 -2.71 -7.63 -11.96
C TRP A 242 -1.65 -7.51 -13.07
N LEU A 243 -0.53 -6.81 -12.80
CA LEU A 243 0.54 -6.68 -13.79
C LEU A 243 1.19 -8.02 -14.14
N ALA A 244 1.43 -8.89 -13.14
CA ALA A 244 2.04 -10.19 -13.40
C ALA A 244 1.19 -11.03 -14.38
N PRO A 245 -0.10 -11.29 -14.13
CA PRO A 245 -0.97 -11.95 -15.12
C PRO A 245 -1.04 -11.20 -16.45
N MET A 246 -1.04 -9.87 -16.45
CA MET A 246 -1.06 -9.10 -17.68
C MET A 246 0.18 -9.37 -18.54
N PHE A 247 1.37 -9.38 -17.95
CA PHE A 247 2.61 -9.65 -18.66
C PHE A 247 2.66 -11.10 -19.18
N GLU A 248 2.21 -12.05 -18.38
CA GLU A 248 2.16 -13.46 -18.73
C GLU A 248 1.15 -13.71 -19.87
N ARG A 249 -0.11 -13.27 -19.69
CA ARG A 249 -1.19 -13.50 -20.67
C ARG A 249 -1.02 -12.70 -21.97
N THR A 250 -0.32 -11.53 -21.96
CA THR A 250 -0.19 -10.66 -23.14
C THR A 250 1.08 -10.94 -23.94
N TRP A 251 2.17 -11.28 -23.27
CA TRP A 251 3.51 -11.39 -23.91
C TRP A 251 4.23 -12.69 -23.56
N ASP A 252 3.56 -13.68 -22.98
CA ASP A 252 4.14 -14.96 -22.53
C ASP A 252 5.39 -14.77 -21.65
N MET A 253 5.46 -13.65 -20.91
CA MET A 253 6.58 -13.36 -20.03
C MET A 253 6.43 -14.09 -18.71
N PRO A 254 7.39 -14.96 -18.32
CA PRO A 254 7.31 -15.66 -17.03
C PRO A 254 7.15 -14.69 -15.87
N THR A 255 6.23 -15.01 -14.95
CA THR A 255 5.94 -14.18 -13.77
C THR A 255 7.19 -13.90 -12.93
N SER A 256 8.13 -14.84 -12.82
CA SER A 256 9.42 -14.65 -12.13
C SER A 256 10.28 -13.57 -12.80
N THR A 257 10.34 -13.54 -14.14
CA THR A 257 11.06 -12.51 -14.91
C THR A 257 10.43 -11.13 -14.72
N TYR A 258 9.09 -11.05 -14.83
CA TYR A 258 8.37 -9.81 -14.54
C TYR A 258 8.65 -9.31 -13.12
N ALA A 259 8.54 -10.18 -12.12
CA ALA A 259 8.71 -9.82 -10.71
C ALA A 259 10.13 -9.30 -10.43
N PHE A 260 11.16 -9.93 -11.04
CA PHE A 260 12.55 -9.49 -10.92
C PHE A 260 12.77 -8.10 -11.51
N ILE A 261 12.34 -7.87 -12.76
CA ILE A 261 12.52 -6.58 -13.44
C ILE A 261 11.74 -5.48 -12.72
N ASN A 262 10.46 -5.73 -12.40
CA ASN A 262 9.62 -4.75 -11.70
C ASN A 262 10.14 -4.44 -10.30
N GLY A 263 10.66 -5.45 -9.59
CA GLY A 263 11.31 -5.26 -8.29
C GLY A 263 12.52 -4.31 -8.37
N LEU A 264 13.40 -4.49 -9.36
CA LEU A 264 14.54 -3.60 -9.60
C LEU A 264 14.09 -2.17 -9.93
N LEU A 265 13.08 -2.01 -10.78
CA LEU A 265 12.53 -0.71 -11.14
C LEU A 265 11.98 0.01 -9.91
N LEU A 266 11.22 -0.68 -9.04
CA LEU A 266 10.68 -0.10 -7.82
C LEU A 266 11.76 0.27 -6.81
N LEU A 267 12.84 -0.51 -6.68
CA LEU A 267 13.98 -0.19 -5.81
C LEU A 267 14.71 1.09 -6.25
N VAL A 268 14.80 1.35 -7.55
CA VAL A 268 15.48 2.52 -8.08
C VAL A 268 14.53 3.72 -8.12
N PHE A 269 13.42 3.58 -8.83
CA PHE A 269 12.50 4.71 -9.09
C PHE A 269 11.66 5.11 -7.87
N GLY A 270 11.34 4.18 -6.97
CA GLY A 270 10.54 4.47 -5.77
C GLY A 270 11.19 5.53 -4.88
N PRO A 271 12.38 5.30 -4.32
CA PRO A 271 13.07 6.26 -3.46
C PRO A 271 13.44 7.56 -4.20
N LEU A 272 13.94 7.46 -5.43
CA LEU A 272 14.31 8.64 -6.22
C LEU A 272 13.12 9.57 -6.46
N SER A 273 11.97 9.00 -6.82
CA SER A 273 10.77 9.76 -7.12
C SER A 273 10.17 10.42 -5.87
N ASN A 274 10.13 9.72 -4.73
CA ASN A 274 9.63 10.27 -3.49
C ASN A 274 10.48 11.45 -3.01
N ASN A 275 11.81 11.35 -3.08
CA ASN A 275 12.72 12.44 -2.73
C ASN A 275 12.59 13.63 -3.70
N SER A 276 12.46 13.36 -5.01
CA SER A 276 12.27 14.39 -6.03
C SER A 276 10.97 15.16 -5.84
N ALA A 277 9.89 14.47 -5.43
CA ALA A 277 8.60 15.09 -5.15
C ALA A 277 8.69 16.11 -3.99
N GLY A 278 9.31 15.71 -2.87
CA GLY A 278 9.52 16.58 -1.72
C GLY A 278 10.39 17.80 -2.08
N TRP A 279 11.53 17.54 -2.75
CA TRP A 279 12.42 18.61 -3.21
C TRP A 279 11.72 19.62 -4.14
N LEU A 280 10.92 19.13 -5.10
CA LEU A 280 10.18 19.99 -6.02
C LEU A 280 9.13 20.82 -5.30
N ALA A 281 8.38 20.23 -4.36
CA ALA A 281 7.39 20.93 -3.57
C ALA A 281 8.04 22.08 -2.75
N ASP A 282 9.15 21.78 -2.07
CA ASP A 282 9.91 22.77 -1.29
C ASP A 282 10.47 23.90 -2.18
N ARG A 283 11.01 23.55 -3.34
CA ARG A 283 11.53 24.53 -4.30
C ARG A 283 10.43 25.49 -4.77
N LEU A 284 9.23 24.97 -5.08
CA LEU A 284 8.10 25.80 -5.49
C LEU A 284 7.66 26.75 -4.37
N VAL A 285 7.63 26.28 -3.12
CA VAL A 285 7.31 27.11 -1.96
C VAL A 285 8.35 28.21 -1.76
N LYS A 286 9.67 27.90 -1.86
CA LYS A 286 10.74 28.87 -1.80
C LYS A 286 10.67 29.93 -2.91
N GLN A 287 10.10 29.60 -4.07
CA GLN A 287 9.83 30.53 -5.16
C GLN A 287 8.56 31.38 -4.95
N GLY A 288 7.94 31.36 -3.76
CA GLY A 288 6.76 32.13 -3.42
C GLY A 288 5.42 31.48 -3.86
N LYS A 289 5.45 30.26 -4.42
CA LYS A 289 4.25 29.52 -4.80
C LYS A 289 3.69 28.80 -3.59
N LYS A 290 2.79 29.46 -2.85
CA LYS A 290 2.18 28.92 -1.61
C LYS A 290 1.48 27.57 -1.82
N ASP A 291 1.01 27.24 -3.03
CA ASP A 291 0.37 25.98 -3.44
C ASP A 291 1.36 24.94 -3.99
N GLY A 292 2.66 25.00 -3.64
CA GLY A 292 3.72 24.15 -4.18
C GLY A 292 3.40 22.64 -4.07
N GLY A 293 2.93 22.17 -2.92
CA GLY A 293 2.54 20.76 -2.75
C GLY A 293 1.40 20.35 -3.70
N LEU A 294 0.34 21.15 -3.81
CA LEU A 294 -0.77 20.86 -4.72
C LEU A 294 -0.34 20.87 -6.21
N ARG A 295 0.60 21.76 -6.59
CA ARG A 295 1.13 21.75 -7.96
C ARG A 295 1.86 20.46 -8.30
N VAL A 296 2.60 19.90 -7.34
CA VAL A 296 3.28 18.61 -7.53
C VAL A 296 2.28 17.45 -7.57
N VAL A 297 1.20 17.47 -6.78
CA VAL A 297 0.08 16.52 -6.92
C VAL A 297 -0.52 16.55 -8.31
N ILE A 298 -0.81 17.74 -8.84
CA ILE A 298 -1.38 17.92 -10.17
C ILE A 298 -0.40 17.42 -11.25
N LEU A 299 0.88 17.77 -11.14
CA LEU A 299 1.91 17.28 -12.05
C LEU A 299 1.99 15.75 -12.01
N GLY A 300 1.97 15.16 -10.81
CA GLY A 300 1.91 13.71 -10.62
C GLY A 300 0.72 13.08 -11.33
N ALA A 301 -0.48 13.66 -11.19
CA ALA A 301 -1.68 13.18 -11.84
C ALA A 301 -1.57 13.22 -13.39
N PHE A 302 -1.00 14.27 -13.95
CA PHE A 302 -0.74 14.38 -15.39
C PHE A 302 0.33 13.41 -15.90
N ILE A 303 1.20 12.89 -15.03
CA ILE A 303 2.19 11.86 -15.37
C ILE A 303 1.56 10.47 -15.24
N PHE A 304 0.96 10.14 -14.08
CA PHE A 304 0.54 8.77 -13.82
C PHE A 304 -0.71 8.34 -14.61
N LEU A 305 -1.66 9.25 -14.89
CA LEU A 305 -2.88 8.87 -15.60
C LEU A 305 -2.62 8.46 -17.06
N PRO A 306 -1.94 9.25 -17.91
CA PRO A 306 -1.64 8.83 -19.27
C PRO A 306 -0.80 7.57 -19.32
N THR A 307 0.20 7.44 -18.42
CA THR A 307 1.06 6.25 -18.41
C THR A 307 0.31 5.02 -17.92
N ALA A 308 -0.61 5.13 -16.96
CA ALA A 308 -1.44 4.01 -16.52
C ALA A 308 -2.43 3.55 -17.61
N ILE A 309 -2.94 4.48 -18.44
CA ILE A 309 -3.80 4.14 -19.58
C ILE A 309 -3.00 3.44 -20.68
N LEU A 310 -1.85 3.99 -21.03
CA LEU A 310 -1.08 3.56 -22.20
C LEU A 310 -0.18 2.35 -21.93
N ALA A 311 0.37 2.20 -20.72
CA ALA A 311 1.31 1.11 -20.41
C ALA A 311 0.77 -0.29 -20.74
N PRO A 312 -0.49 -0.65 -20.42
CA PRO A 312 -1.02 -1.95 -20.79
C PRO A 312 -1.24 -2.14 -22.30
N LEU A 313 -1.35 -1.04 -23.07
CA LEU A 313 -1.73 -1.06 -24.49
C LEU A 313 -0.54 -1.10 -25.45
N VAL A 314 0.68 -0.91 -24.97
CA VAL A 314 1.88 -0.90 -25.82
C VAL A 314 2.17 -2.27 -26.45
N PRO A 315 2.90 -2.32 -27.58
CA PRO A 315 3.09 -3.55 -28.35
C PRO A 315 4.09 -4.54 -27.71
N ASN A 316 4.94 -4.10 -26.81
CA ASN A 316 6.00 -4.96 -26.24
C ASN A 316 6.24 -4.69 -24.74
N PRO A 317 6.74 -5.69 -23.98
CA PRO A 317 6.92 -5.57 -22.53
C PRO A 317 7.97 -4.53 -22.13
N THR A 318 9.02 -4.32 -22.92
CA THR A 318 10.06 -3.32 -22.62
C THR A 318 9.50 -1.92 -22.55
N LEU A 319 8.66 -1.55 -23.52
CA LEU A 319 8.00 -0.23 -23.54
C LEU A 319 7.02 -0.09 -22.38
N CYS A 320 6.35 -1.20 -22.00
CA CYS A 320 5.49 -1.23 -20.82
C CYS A 320 6.31 -0.94 -19.55
N PHE A 321 7.45 -1.57 -19.33
CA PHE A 321 8.32 -1.29 -18.19
C PHE A 321 8.81 0.16 -18.15
N ILE A 322 9.15 0.75 -19.29
CA ILE A 322 9.51 2.17 -19.37
C ILE A 322 8.33 3.04 -18.91
N MET A 323 7.12 2.77 -19.39
CA MET A 323 5.93 3.52 -18.99
C MET A 323 5.58 3.31 -17.52
N LEU A 324 5.75 2.10 -16.97
CA LEU A 324 5.55 1.81 -15.55
C LEU A 324 6.58 2.53 -14.67
N SER A 325 7.81 2.71 -15.15
CA SER A 325 8.82 3.51 -14.46
C SER A 325 8.41 4.98 -14.38
N ILE A 326 7.91 5.54 -15.48
CA ILE A 326 7.36 6.92 -15.51
C ILE A 326 6.10 7.01 -14.65
N ASN A 327 5.24 6.00 -14.68
CA ASN A 327 4.06 5.90 -13.83
C ASN A 327 4.42 5.96 -12.34
N THR A 328 5.47 5.23 -11.93
CA THR A 328 5.99 5.24 -10.55
C THR A 328 6.40 6.64 -10.10
N ILE A 329 6.98 7.45 -11.00
CA ILE A 329 7.30 8.87 -10.70
C ILE A 329 6.02 9.65 -10.41
N GLY A 330 5.00 9.51 -11.25
CA GLY A 330 3.72 10.20 -11.08
C GLY A 330 2.99 9.79 -9.79
N ILE A 331 2.99 8.50 -9.47
CA ILE A 331 2.44 7.96 -8.22
C ILE A 331 3.15 8.58 -7.01
N ALA A 332 4.49 8.60 -7.00
CA ALA A 332 5.28 9.16 -5.91
C ALA A 332 5.06 10.67 -5.75
N PHE A 333 4.97 11.41 -6.85
CA PHE A 333 4.70 12.85 -6.83
C PHE A 333 3.33 13.14 -6.21
N THR A 334 2.31 12.37 -6.55
CA THR A 334 0.97 12.53 -5.99
C THR A 334 0.92 12.14 -4.52
N SER A 335 1.45 10.97 -4.14
CA SER A 335 1.37 10.44 -2.77
C SER A 335 2.11 11.31 -1.76
N SER A 336 3.38 11.64 -2.04
CA SER A 336 4.22 12.42 -1.13
C SER A 336 3.72 13.86 -0.98
N SER A 337 3.28 14.48 -2.09
CA SER A 337 2.90 15.90 -2.08
C SER A 337 1.48 16.15 -1.61
N ALA A 338 0.58 15.16 -1.67
CA ALA A 338 -0.76 15.29 -1.11
C ALA A 338 -0.74 15.52 0.40
N LEU A 339 0.19 14.84 1.11
CA LEU A 339 0.37 15.05 2.54
C LEU A 339 0.91 16.45 2.85
N ILE A 340 1.82 16.98 2.03
CA ILE A 340 2.33 18.35 2.13
C ILE A 340 1.18 19.34 1.93
N ALA A 341 0.32 19.11 0.94
CA ALA A 341 -0.85 19.94 0.68
C ALA A 341 -1.85 19.91 1.84
N LEU A 342 -2.09 18.74 2.45
CA LEU A 342 -2.95 18.57 3.62
C LEU A 342 -2.47 19.40 4.81
N VAL A 343 -1.20 19.22 5.19
CA VAL A 343 -0.60 19.89 6.36
C VAL A 343 -0.63 21.41 6.24
N ARG A 344 -0.66 21.94 5.01
CA ARG A 344 -0.66 23.38 4.75
C ARG A 344 -1.98 24.08 5.11
N ILE A 345 -3.11 23.41 4.90
CA ILE A 345 -4.44 24.02 5.12
C ILE A 345 -5.13 23.54 6.40
N VAL A 346 -4.66 22.46 7.01
CA VAL A 346 -5.28 21.89 8.20
C VAL A 346 -4.70 22.55 9.45
N PRO A 347 -5.57 23.08 10.36
CA PRO A 347 -5.14 23.63 11.63
C PRO A 347 -4.32 22.65 12.45
N SER A 348 -3.30 23.16 13.17
CA SER A 348 -2.39 22.33 13.98
C SER A 348 -3.11 21.43 14.98
N LYS A 349 -4.21 21.93 15.58
CA LYS A 349 -5.05 21.23 16.57
C LYS A 349 -5.61 19.89 16.03
N ILE A 350 -6.08 19.83 14.78
CA ILE A 350 -6.73 18.65 14.20
C ILE A 350 -5.86 17.93 13.16
N ARG A 351 -4.58 18.33 13.00
CA ARG A 351 -3.69 17.84 11.92
C ARG A 351 -3.45 16.33 11.96
N GLY A 352 -3.20 15.79 13.16
CA GLY A 352 -2.99 14.35 13.33
C GLY A 352 -4.19 13.52 12.90
N LEU A 353 -5.39 13.90 13.39
CA LEU A 353 -6.64 13.22 13.06
C LEU A 353 -6.97 13.34 11.56
N SER A 354 -6.74 14.54 10.98
CA SER A 354 -6.94 14.76 9.55
C SER A 354 -5.99 13.94 8.68
N THR A 355 -4.74 13.78 9.10
CA THR A 355 -3.78 12.91 8.40
C THR A 355 -4.21 11.45 8.46
N ALA A 356 -4.65 10.97 9.63
CA ALA A 356 -5.15 9.60 9.79
C ALA A 356 -6.39 9.35 8.91
N PHE A 357 -7.34 10.29 8.88
CA PHE A 357 -8.52 10.20 8.04
C PHE A 357 -8.16 10.20 6.54
N TYR A 358 -7.24 11.06 6.11
CA TYR A 358 -6.71 11.06 4.75
C TYR A 358 -6.12 9.71 4.36
N LEU A 359 -5.21 9.17 5.19
CA LEU A 359 -4.56 7.87 4.93
C LEU A 359 -5.58 6.73 4.89
N MET A 360 -6.59 6.77 5.76
CA MET A 360 -7.68 5.80 5.75
C MET A 360 -8.48 5.87 4.45
N CYS A 361 -8.87 7.05 3.99
CA CYS A 361 -9.61 7.23 2.74
C CYS A 361 -8.85 6.66 1.53
N ILE A 362 -7.57 7.02 1.36
CA ILE A 362 -6.78 6.57 0.21
C ILE A 362 -6.51 5.06 0.25
N SER A 363 -6.27 4.50 1.45
CA SER A 363 -5.99 3.07 1.61
C SER A 363 -7.23 2.22 1.34
N ILE A 364 -8.37 2.59 1.94
CA ILE A 364 -9.63 1.87 1.72
C ILE A 364 -10.03 1.95 0.25
N THR A 365 -10.01 3.14 -0.34
CA THR A 365 -10.41 3.33 -1.74
C THR A 365 -9.53 2.52 -2.68
N GLY A 366 -8.21 2.59 -2.50
CA GLY A 366 -7.27 1.88 -3.34
C GLY A 366 -7.38 0.36 -3.24
N LEU A 367 -7.39 -0.16 -2.02
CA LEU A 367 -7.43 -1.60 -1.76
C LEU A 367 -8.78 -2.23 -2.15
N LEU A 368 -9.91 -1.55 -1.86
CA LEU A 368 -11.22 -2.09 -2.21
C LEU A 368 -11.48 -2.04 -3.72
N LEU A 369 -11.18 -0.90 -4.35
CA LEU A 369 -11.56 -0.68 -5.75
C LEU A 369 -10.50 -1.16 -6.75
N GLY A 370 -9.20 -0.99 -6.44
CA GLY A 370 -8.14 -1.28 -7.40
C GLY A 370 -8.20 -2.71 -7.96
N PRO A 371 -7.86 -3.73 -7.17
CA PRO A 371 -7.82 -5.10 -7.66
C PRO A 371 -9.20 -5.65 -8.06
N THR A 372 -10.23 -5.29 -7.29
CA THR A 372 -11.60 -5.79 -7.52
C THR A 372 -12.19 -5.29 -8.84
N SER A 373 -11.96 -4.01 -9.18
CA SER A 373 -12.46 -3.45 -10.44
C SER A 373 -11.82 -4.12 -11.67
N VAL A 374 -10.53 -4.48 -11.59
CA VAL A 374 -9.88 -5.23 -12.69
C VAL A 374 -10.53 -6.60 -12.85
N GLY A 375 -10.71 -7.34 -11.74
CA GLY A 375 -11.37 -8.67 -11.78
C GLY A 375 -12.79 -8.62 -12.34
N LEU A 376 -13.57 -7.60 -11.93
CA LEU A 376 -14.93 -7.39 -12.46
C LEU A 376 -14.91 -7.08 -13.96
N LEU A 377 -14.02 -6.23 -14.44
CA LEU A 377 -13.90 -5.91 -15.86
C LEU A 377 -13.45 -7.13 -16.68
N ASN A 378 -12.55 -7.96 -16.14
CA ASN A 378 -12.14 -9.20 -16.80
C ASN A 378 -13.31 -10.19 -16.95
N ASP A 379 -14.09 -10.42 -15.88
CA ASP A 379 -15.15 -11.44 -15.93
C ASP A 379 -16.39 -10.97 -16.73
N PHE A 380 -16.72 -9.67 -16.70
CA PHE A 380 -18.00 -9.19 -17.24
C PHE A 380 -17.89 -8.33 -18.50
N VAL A 381 -16.68 -7.84 -18.88
CA VAL A 381 -16.52 -6.88 -19.99
C VAL A 381 -15.52 -7.35 -21.03
N PHE A 382 -14.30 -7.74 -20.61
CA PHE A 382 -13.16 -7.93 -21.53
C PHE A 382 -12.69 -9.38 -21.68
N GLU A 383 -13.19 -10.32 -20.91
CA GLU A 383 -12.68 -11.68 -20.78
C GLU A 383 -11.29 -11.77 -20.10
N ALA A 384 -10.99 -12.95 -19.52
CA ALA A 384 -9.81 -13.14 -18.68
C ALA A 384 -8.46 -12.89 -19.41
N ASP A 385 -8.39 -13.21 -20.71
CA ASP A 385 -7.16 -13.04 -21.50
C ASP A 385 -6.88 -11.58 -21.86
N ASN A 386 -7.86 -10.71 -21.68
CA ASN A 386 -7.81 -9.31 -22.04
C ASN A 386 -7.54 -8.35 -20.85
N VAL A 387 -6.82 -8.82 -19.81
CA VAL A 387 -6.47 -8.05 -18.59
C VAL A 387 -5.92 -6.66 -18.91
N ARG A 388 -5.16 -6.53 -19.99
CA ARG A 388 -4.58 -5.25 -20.45
C ARG A 388 -5.62 -4.16 -20.68
N TYR A 389 -6.78 -4.50 -21.21
CA TYR A 389 -7.86 -3.53 -21.43
C TYR A 389 -8.57 -3.18 -20.12
N SER A 390 -8.77 -4.14 -19.23
CA SER A 390 -9.30 -3.88 -17.89
C SER A 390 -8.41 -2.90 -17.12
N MET A 391 -7.10 -3.13 -17.11
CA MET A 391 -6.14 -2.25 -16.43
C MET A 391 -6.10 -0.84 -17.05
N SER A 392 -6.21 -0.74 -18.37
CA SER A 392 -6.24 0.55 -19.07
C SER A 392 -7.55 1.32 -18.82
N THR A 393 -8.65 0.62 -18.58
CA THR A 393 -9.98 1.22 -18.35
C THR A 393 -10.12 1.81 -16.94
N ILE A 394 -9.46 1.25 -15.92
CA ILE A 394 -9.51 1.75 -14.54
C ILE A 394 -9.13 3.25 -14.46
N PRO A 395 -7.97 3.69 -14.97
CA PRO A 395 -7.62 5.12 -14.93
C PRO A 395 -8.56 5.99 -15.76
N LEU A 396 -9.21 5.48 -16.80
CA LEU A 396 -10.22 6.22 -17.55
C LEU A 396 -11.47 6.47 -16.69
N ILE A 397 -12.00 5.43 -16.03
CA ILE A 397 -13.21 5.52 -15.21
C ILE A 397 -13.00 6.46 -14.01
N PHE A 398 -11.92 6.26 -13.25
CA PHE A 398 -11.69 6.99 -12.00
C PHE A 398 -10.88 8.27 -12.20
N GLY A 399 -9.96 8.31 -13.16
CA GLY A 399 -9.00 9.38 -13.31
C GLY A 399 -9.53 10.58 -14.10
N ILE A 400 -10.19 10.37 -15.23
CA ILE A 400 -10.67 11.46 -16.08
C ILE A 400 -11.65 12.38 -15.32
N PRO A 401 -12.67 11.86 -14.59
CA PRO A 401 -13.57 12.73 -13.83
C PRO A 401 -12.83 13.58 -12.78
N VAL A 402 -11.81 13.02 -12.13
CA VAL A 402 -11.03 13.75 -11.14
C VAL A 402 -10.19 14.84 -11.78
N LEU A 403 -9.56 14.59 -12.95
CA LEU A 403 -8.80 15.61 -13.66
C LEU A 403 -9.68 16.82 -14.05
N THR A 404 -10.92 16.59 -14.49
CA THR A 404 -11.84 17.69 -14.86
C THR A 404 -12.26 18.53 -13.65
N MET A 405 -12.24 17.97 -12.44
CA MET A 405 -12.60 18.66 -11.19
C MET A 405 -11.44 19.48 -10.60
N ILE A 406 -10.19 19.14 -10.90
CA ILE A 406 -8.99 19.79 -10.32
C ILE A 406 -9.01 21.33 -10.47
N PRO A 407 -9.34 21.95 -11.61
CA PRO A 407 -9.31 23.40 -11.75
C PRO A 407 -10.24 24.13 -10.77
N PHE A 408 -11.45 23.56 -10.54
CA PHE A 408 -12.42 24.12 -9.61
C PHE A 408 -11.95 23.98 -8.14
N MET A 409 -11.48 22.79 -7.79
CA MET A 409 -11.03 22.47 -6.44
C MET A 409 -9.76 23.24 -6.08
N ARG A 410 -8.85 23.44 -7.03
CA ARG A 410 -7.64 24.24 -6.84
C ARG A 410 -7.97 25.69 -6.47
N ARG A 411 -8.98 26.29 -7.07
CA ARG A 411 -9.41 27.65 -6.71
C ARG A 411 -9.86 27.73 -5.24
N SER A 412 -10.57 26.72 -4.77
CA SER A 412 -11.00 26.62 -3.36
C SER A 412 -9.80 26.42 -2.41
N TYR A 413 -8.82 25.61 -2.81
CA TYR A 413 -7.58 25.40 -2.06
C TYR A 413 -6.78 26.72 -1.90
N LEU A 414 -6.62 27.49 -2.99
CA LEU A 414 -5.91 28.76 -2.96
C LEU A 414 -6.59 29.78 -2.02
N LYS A 415 -7.92 29.86 -2.02
CA LYS A 415 -8.67 30.71 -1.09
C LYS A 415 -8.45 30.33 0.39
N GLU A 416 -8.26 29.06 0.69
CA GLU A 416 -7.96 28.62 2.05
C GLU A 416 -6.53 28.97 2.48
N ILE A 417 -5.54 28.85 1.57
CA ILE A 417 -4.15 29.25 1.85
C ILE A 417 -4.03 30.77 2.12
N GLU A 418 -4.83 31.58 1.46
CA GLU A 418 -4.80 33.04 1.66
C GLU A 418 -5.34 33.44 3.04
N LYS A 419 -6.13 32.58 3.69
CA LYS A 419 -6.67 32.80 5.03
C LYS A 419 -5.72 32.35 6.15
N THR A 420 -4.73 31.49 5.81
CA THR A 420 -3.69 30.99 6.72
C THR A 420 -2.38 31.74 6.55
#